data_8ad8e3e2f5f0dfc8a664268571af829a
#
_entry.id   8ad8e3e2f5f0dfc8a664268571af829a
#
_cell.length_a   1.000
_cell.length_b   1.000
_cell.length_c   1.000
_cell.angle_alpha   90.00
_cell.angle_beta   90.00
_cell.angle_gamma   90.00
#
_symmetry.space_group_name_H-M   'P 1'
#
loop_
_entity.id
_entity.type
_entity.pdbx_description
1 polymer ?
#
loop_
_entity_poly.entity_id
_entity_poly.type
_entity_poly.pdbx_seq_one_letter_code
_entity_poly.pdbx_strand_id
1 'polypeptide(L)'
;DFSVHTSVFYTHLQHFARAWCARGVVVFSYGEDMKGFFEAKTPQISPKKSIFAETNKQMNGARILIIYTGGTIGMLENPTTGALEAFDWEHISNFVPELARFHYDIETITFGPPIDSSDMEPKYWTRMVEVIADNYDNYEGVVLLHGTDTMAFTASALSFMLENLSKPVIITGSQLPIGQLRTDGKENLLTSIEIAAARYPDGSPVVPEVCIFFENKLLRGNRTTKINSEGFNAFRSYNFHNLADAGIHIKFEEAFIHRPDPEKPFRPNYLLDDHVAILTLFPGMREEVMNAYLTIPNLRGLVLKTYGAGNAPKLPWLYERLKELSHRGVVIVNTTQCSTGAVDMGRYDTSLQLIEAGVLNGHDMTLECVVTKLMFLLGHNYERSRICELMNTSLAGEVTLPCGDSSTESGCFLRSHLAPVHRLCAD
;
A
#
# COMPACT_ATOMS: atom_id res chain seq x y z
N ASP A 1 29.43 -29.79 38.72
CA ASP A 1 28.55 -28.60 38.84
C ASP A 1 27.71 -28.35 37.57
N PHE A 2 27.01 -29.40 37.13
CA PHE A 2 26.10 -29.31 35.98
C PHE A 2 24.67 -29.73 36.33
N SER A 3 24.33 -29.83 37.61
CA SER A 3 23.07 -30.39 38.07
C SER A 3 22.04 -29.37 38.62
N VAL A 4 22.37 -28.08 38.65
CA VAL A 4 21.50 -27.05 39.27
C VAL A 4 20.73 -26.21 38.24
N HIS A 5 21.06 -26.26 36.96
CA HIS A 5 20.39 -25.45 35.94
C HIS A 5 19.24 -26.13 35.20
N THR A 6 18.99 -27.43 35.43
CA THR A 6 17.91 -28.15 34.74
C THR A 6 16.55 -28.14 35.48
N SER A 7 16.53 -27.81 36.77
CA SER A 7 15.27 -27.83 37.54
C SER A 7 14.43 -26.54 37.43
N VAL A 8 15.03 -25.43 37.04
CA VAL A 8 14.29 -24.14 36.88
C VAL A 8 13.61 -24.05 35.51
N PHE A 9 14.11 -24.81 34.53
CA PHE A 9 13.48 -24.82 33.19
C PHE A 9 12.22 -25.67 33.10
N TYR A 10 12.06 -26.68 33.97
CA TYR A 10 10.88 -27.55 33.95
C TYR A 10 9.63 -26.96 34.59
N THR A 11 9.77 -26.05 35.53
CA THR A 11 8.62 -25.43 36.23
C THR A 11 7.95 -24.31 35.42
N HIS A 12 8.66 -23.68 34.49
CA HIS A 12 8.07 -22.65 33.63
C HIS A 12 7.33 -23.24 32.41
N LEU A 13 7.64 -24.44 31.98
CA LEU A 13 6.95 -25.10 30.86
C LEU A 13 5.56 -25.63 31.21
N GLN A 14 5.29 -25.94 32.48
CA GLN A 14 3.97 -26.44 32.91
C GLN A 14 2.91 -25.34 33.00
N HIS A 15 3.26 -24.07 33.18
CA HIS A 15 2.32 -22.96 33.18
C HIS A 15 1.98 -22.44 31.78
N PHE A 16 2.84 -22.67 30.77
CA PHE A 16 2.56 -22.30 29.38
C PHE A 16 1.66 -23.30 28.63
N ALA A 17 1.65 -24.57 29.04
CA ALA A 17 0.85 -25.60 28.39
C ALA A 17 -0.66 -25.46 28.61
N ARG A 18 -1.11 -24.77 29.68
CA ARG A 18 -2.54 -24.56 29.98
C ARG A 18 -3.21 -23.40 29.24
N ALA A 19 -2.45 -22.47 28.69
CA ALA A 19 -2.99 -21.30 28.00
C ALA A 19 -3.19 -21.51 26.48
N TRP A 20 -2.71 -22.60 25.91
CA TRP A 20 -2.72 -22.85 24.45
C TRP A 20 -3.76 -23.88 23.97
N CYS A 21 -4.51 -24.47 24.88
CA CYS A 21 -5.53 -25.48 24.54
C CYS A 21 -6.81 -24.91 23.89
N ALA A 22 -6.92 -23.59 23.72
CA ALA A 22 -8.09 -22.92 23.13
C ALA A 22 -8.02 -22.73 21.59
N ARG A 23 -6.95 -23.17 20.93
CA ARG A 23 -6.76 -22.94 19.48
C ARG A 23 -6.45 -24.18 18.65
N GLY A 24 -6.92 -25.37 19.06
CA GLY A 24 -6.93 -26.54 18.16
C GLY A 24 -5.55 -27.12 17.78
N VAL A 25 -4.49 -26.83 18.54
CA VAL A 25 -3.17 -27.44 18.35
C VAL A 25 -2.97 -28.49 19.44
N VAL A 26 -2.90 -29.76 19.05
CA VAL A 26 -2.60 -30.88 19.94
C VAL A 26 -1.09 -30.99 20.07
N VAL A 27 -0.55 -30.68 21.26
CA VAL A 27 0.85 -30.94 21.61
C VAL A 27 0.91 -32.29 22.30
N PHE A 28 1.63 -33.25 21.71
CA PHE A 28 1.88 -34.55 22.34
C PHE A 28 2.97 -34.41 23.40
N SER A 29 2.64 -34.71 24.66
CA SER A 29 3.64 -35.00 25.69
C SER A 29 3.85 -36.53 25.78
N TYR A 30 5.09 -36.97 25.65
CA TYR A 30 5.47 -38.35 25.89
C TYR A 30 5.45 -38.65 27.40
N GLY A 31 4.51 -39.46 27.83
CA GLY A 31 4.56 -40.20 29.11
C GLY A 31 4.36 -41.65 28.80
N GLU A 32 5.26 -42.49 29.24
CA GLU A 32 5.13 -43.98 29.17
C GLU A 32 3.93 -44.40 30.01
N ASP A 33 2.96 -45.05 29.38
CA ASP A 33 1.84 -45.86 29.86
C ASP A 33 0.48 -45.36 29.33
N MET A 34 0.22 -45.76 28.08
CA MET A 34 -1.14 -46.09 27.62
C MET A 34 -1.06 -46.82 26.27
N LYS A 35 -1.03 -48.15 26.31
CA LYS A 35 -1.42 -48.99 25.18
C LYS A 35 -2.94 -49.09 25.17
N GLY A 36 -3.57 -48.55 24.16
CA GLY A 36 -4.96 -48.84 23.89
C GLY A 36 -5.75 -47.69 23.28
N PHE A 37 -6.11 -47.92 22.02
CA PHE A 37 -7.20 -47.25 21.29
C PHE A 37 -7.16 -45.73 21.08
N PHE A 38 -6.71 -45.34 19.89
CA PHE A 38 -7.41 -44.35 19.05
C PHE A 38 -6.85 -44.43 17.63
N GLU A 39 -7.51 -45.13 16.73
CA GLU A 39 -7.40 -44.86 15.30
C GLU A 39 -8.08 -43.51 15.02
N ALA A 40 -7.34 -42.43 15.15
CA ALA A 40 -7.73 -41.14 14.58
C ALA A 40 -7.48 -41.23 13.07
N LYS A 41 -8.56 -41.32 12.27
CA LYS A 41 -8.51 -41.03 10.84
C LYS A 41 -7.86 -39.65 10.67
N THR A 42 -6.61 -39.62 10.28
CA THR A 42 -5.94 -38.43 9.77
C THR A 42 -6.78 -37.92 8.60
N PRO A 43 -7.27 -36.67 8.60
CA PRO A 43 -7.84 -36.13 7.39
C PRO A 43 -6.72 -36.17 6.35
N GLN A 44 -6.95 -36.87 5.25
CA GLN A 44 -6.09 -36.76 4.07
C GLN A 44 -6.20 -35.33 3.59
N ILE A 45 -5.24 -34.51 4.00
CA ILE A 45 -4.97 -33.24 3.32
C ILE A 45 -4.44 -33.67 1.95
N SER A 46 -5.31 -33.67 0.95
CA SER A 46 -4.88 -33.75 -0.43
C SER A 46 -3.82 -32.67 -0.62
N PRO A 47 -2.63 -32.99 -1.18
CA PRO A 47 -1.65 -31.96 -1.47
C PRO A 47 -2.36 -30.93 -2.35
N LYS A 48 -2.56 -29.71 -1.84
CA LYS A 48 -2.95 -28.59 -2.67
C LYS A 48 -1.91 -28.54 -3.77
N LYS A 49 -2.30 -28.91 -5.00
CA LYS A 49 -1.44 -28.76 -6.17
C LYS A 49 -0.89 -27.34 -6.12
N SER A 50 0.43 -27.24 -6.14
CA SER A 50 1.10 -25.96 -6.19
C SER A 50 0.51 -25.19 -7.38
N ILE A 51 -0.18 -24.11 -7.13
CA ILE A 51 -0.74 -23.17 -8.14
C ILE A 51 0.35 -22.81 -9.16
N PHE A 52 1.60 -22.86 -8.72
CA PHE A 52 2.80 -22.54 -9.49
C PHE A 52 3.07 -23.44 -10.69
N ALA A 53 2.79 -24.72 -10.63
CA ALA A 53 3.02 -25.63 -11.77
C ALA A 53 1.97 -25.44 -12.88
N GLU A 54 0.78 -24.95 -12.53
CA GLU A 54 -0.31 -24.68 -13.46
C GLU A 54 -0.23 -23.24 -14.00
N THR A 55 0.22 -22.26 -13.19
CA THR A 55 0.42 -20.86 -13.60
C THR A 55 1.48 -20.74 -14.71
N ASN A 56 2.63 -21.42 -14.57
CA ASN A 56 3.68 -21.39 -15.59
C ASN A 56 3.25 -21.95 -16.95
N LYS A 57 2.20 -22.75 -17.02
CA LYS A 57 1.71 -23.33 -18.28
C LYS A 57 0.82 -22.36 -19.06
N GLN A 58 0.24 -21.33 -18.40
CA GLN A 58 -0.67 -20.34 -19.00
C GLN A 58 -0.02 -18.97 -19.25
N MET A 59 1.21 -18.75 -18.76
CA MET A 59 1.93 -17.48 -18.94
C MET A 59 2.49 -17.29 -20.35
N ASN A 60 2.47 -18.34 -21.18
CA ASN A 60 2.93 -18.25 -22.57
C ASN A 60 1.98 -17.40 -23.41
N GLY A 61 2.45 -16.25 -23.86
CA GLY A 61 1.73 -15.36 -24.76
C GLY A 61 1.02 -14.18 -24.10
N ALA A 62 1.22 -13.92 -22.78
CA ALA A 62 0.69 -12.72 -22.14
C ALA A 62 1.30 -11.45 -22.80
N ARG A 63 0.45 -10.44 -23.03
CA ARG A 63 0.88 -9.13 -23.53
C ARG A 63 1.05 -8.16 -22.35
N ILE A 64 2.27 -7.65 -22.18
CA ILE A 64 2.64 -6.77 -21.06
C ILE A 64 3.08 -5.41 -21.60
N LEU A 65 2.46 -4.36 -21.09
CA LEU A 65 2.85 -3.00 -21.39
C LEU A 65 3.84 -2.49 -20.34
N ILE A 66 5.02 -2.08 -20.74
CA ILE A 66 5.95 -1.34 -19.91
C ILE A 66 5.74 0.15 -20.18
N ILE A 67 5.48 0.93 -19.11
CA ILE A 67 5.41 2.38 -19.18
C ILE A 67 6.64 2.94 -18.48
N TYR A 68 7.56 3.54 -19.21
CA TYR A 68 8.73 4.21 -18.66
C TYR A 68 8.42 5.69 -18.44
N THR A 69 8.29 6.10 -17.19
CA THR A 69 8.04 7.51 -16.83
C THR A 69 9.32 8.27 -16.50
N GLY A 70 10.38 7.56 -16.12
CA GLY A 70 11.66 8.14 -15.68
C GLY A 70 12.27 7.36 -14.52
N GLY A 71 13.14 8.04 -13.79
CA GLY A 71 13.84 7.48 -12.62
C GLY A 71 15.15 6.77 -12.95
N THR A 72 15.90 6.46 -11.90
CA THR A 72 17.27 5.93 -11.94
C THR A 72 17.40 4.64 -12.75
N ILE A 73 16.37 3.80 -12.75
CA ILE A 73 16.38 2.53 -13.49
C ILE A 73 16.70 2.70 -14.97
N GLY A 74 16.23 3.79 -15.60
CA GLY A 74 16.44 4.09 -17.01
C GLY A 74 17.58 5.07 -17.26
N MET A 75 18.56 5.16 -16.38
CA MET A 75 19.72 6.03 -16.56
C MET A 75 20.97 5.20 -16.84
N LEU A 76 21.88 5.79 -17.60
CA LEU A 76 23.23 5.27 -17.84
C LEU A 76 24.24 6.31 -17.38
N GLU A 77 25.33 5.84 -16.83
CA GLU A 77 26.45 6.70 -16.49
C GLU A 77 27.22 7.03 -17.77
N ASN A 78 27.33 8.30 -18.10
CA ASN A 78 28.16 8.78 -19.19
C ASN A 78 29.64 8.52 -18.85
N PRO A 79 30.36 7.70 -19.63
CA PRO A 79 31.72 7.28 -19.29
C PRO A 79 32.73 8.44 -19.29
N THR A 80 32.38 9.58 -19.90
CA THR A 80 33.27 10.74 -20.00
C THR A 80 33.02 11.73 -18.87
N THR A 81 31.75 11.95 -18.49
CA THR A 81 31.37 13.00 -17.52
C THR A 81 31.01 12.43 -16.15
N GLY A 82 30.72 11.14 -16.04
CA GLY A 82 30.18 10.49 -14.84
C GLY A 82 28.72 10.88 -14.53
N ALA A 83 28.09 11.69 -15.38
CA ALA A 83 26.70 12.10 -15.20
C ALA A 83 25.74 10.96 -15.60
N LEU A 84 24.59 10.88 -14.89
CA LEU A 84 23.52 9.96 -15.28
C LEU A 84 22.68 10.60 -16.40
N GLU A 85 22.53 9.89 -17.49
CA GLU A 85 21.75 10.29 -18.66
C GLU A 85 20.65 9.25 -18.94
N ALA A 86 19.45 9.71 -19.32
CA ALA A 86 18.38 8.80 -19.71
C ALA A 86 18.75 8.04 -20.99
N PHE A 87 18.51 6.72 -21.01
CA PHE A 87 18.75 5.91 -22.20
C PHE A 87 17.44 5.57 -22.94
N ASP A 88 17.60 5.19 -24.20
CA ASP A 88 16.49 4.77 -25.03
C ASP A 88 16.00 3.37 -24.64
N TRP A 89 14.77 3.28 -24.16
CA TRP A 89 14.14 2.02 -23.74
C TRP A 89 13.87 1.05 -24.90
N GLU A 90 13.88 1.49 -26.14
CA GLU A 90 13.82 0.58 -27.27
C GLU A 90 15.02 -0.41 -27.29
N HIS A 91 16.11 -0.06 -26.61
CA HIS A 91 17.30 -0.86 -26.49
C HIS A 91 17.46 -1.58 -25.14
N ILE A 92 16.39 -1.67 -24.34
CA ILE A 92 16.44 -2.31 -23.00
C ILE A 92 16.98 -3.75 -23.05
N SER A 93 16.73 -4.49 -24.15
CA SER A 93 17.22 -5.85 -24.34
C SER A 93 18.75 -5.97 -24.33
N ASN A 94 19.47 -4.88 -24.61
CA ASN A 94 20.93 -4.86 -24.52
C ASN A 94 21.43 -4.91 -23.07
N PHE A 95 20.64 -4.39 -22.12
CA PHE A 95 20.96 -4.35 -20.71
C PHE A 95 20.31 -5.50 -19.92
N VAL A 96 19.18 -5.99 -20.41
CA VAL A 96 18.40 -7.09 -19.81
C VAL A 96 18.10 -8.15 -20.87
N PRO A 97 19.12 -8.88 -21.35
CA PRO A 97 18.92 -9.91 -22.37
C PRO A 97 18.04 -11.06 -21.89
N GLU A 98 17.82 -11.17 -20.57
CA GLU A 98 16.92 -12.12 -19.95
C GLU A 98 15.46 -11.93 -20.38
N LEU A 99 15.07 -10.72 -20.82
CA LEU A 99 13.72 -10.45 -21.36
C LEU A 99 13.36 -11.34 -22.54
N ALA A 100 14.36 -11.71 -23.36
CA ALA A 100 14.17 -12.62 -24.49
C ALA A 100 13.81 -14.07 -24.08
N ARG A 101 13.97 -14.41 -22.78
CA ARG A 101 13.60 -15.75 -22.26
C ARG A 101 12.13 -15.82 -21.84
N PHE A 102 11.49 -14.68 -21.63
CA PHE A 102 10.05 -14.65 -21.47
C PHE A 102 9.37 -14.93 -22.81
N HIS A 103 8.35 -15.75 -22.77
CA HIS A 103 7.48 -15.98 -23.93
C HIS A 103 6.28 -15.00 -23.90
N TYR A 104 6.53 -13.75 -23.47
CA TYR A 104 5.56 -12.67 -23.40
C TYR A 104 5.75 -11.71 -24.56
N ASP A 105 4.66 -11.11 -25.01
CA ASP A 105 4.68 -9.97 -25.92
C ASP A 105 4.83 -8.69 -25.07
N ILE A 106 6.01 -8.08 -25.11
CA ILE A 106 6.36 -6.93 -24.27
C ILE A 106 6.48 -5.71 -25.17
N GLU A 107 5.63 -4.73 -24.93
CA GLU A 107 5.69 -3.44 -25.60
C GLU A 107 6.05 -2.33 -24.59
N THR A 108 6.69 -1.25 -25.05
CA THR A 108 7.13 -0.15 -24.19
C THR A 108 6.62 1.19 -24.71
N ILE A 109 6.06 1.98 -23.80
CA ILE A 109 5.70 3.38 -24.01
C ILE A 109 6.60 4.23 -23.10
N THR A 110 7.27 5.22 -23.68
CA THR A 110 8.18 6.13 -22.96
C THR A 110 7.56 7.52 -22.83
N PHE A 111 7.57 8.08 -21.62
CA PHE A 111 7.26 9.48 -21.40
C PHE A 111 8.43 10.34 -21.89
N GLY A 112 8.13 11.34 -22.67
CA GLY A 112 9.17 12.27 -23.16
C GLY A 112 8.85 13.70 -22.70
N PRO A 113 9.75 14.37 -21.99
CA PRO A 113 11.00 13.87 -21.40
C PRO A 113 10.76 12.95 -20.18
N PRO A 114 11.72 12.09 -19.82
CA PRO A 114 11.67 11.33 -18.59
C PRO A 114 11.56 12.22 -17.36
N ILE A 115 10.74 11.82 -16.39
CA ILE A 115 10.41 12.61 -15.21
C ILE A 115 11.36 12.20 -14.06
N ASP A 116 12.03 13.17 -13.44
CA ASP A 116 12.56 12.95 -12.09
C ASP A 116 11.38 12.84 -11.13
N SER A 117 11.35 11.78 -10.30
CA SER A 117 10.23 11.58 -9.37
C SER A 117 10.11 12.69 -8.32
N SER A 118 11.16 13.48 -8.07
CA SER A 118 11.09 14.66 -7.22
C SER A 118 10.25 15.80 -7.84
N ASP A 119 10.10 15.80 -9.17
CA ASP A 119 9.29 16.75 -9.93
C ASP A 119 7.87 16.21 -10.25
N MET A 120 7.45 15.13 -9.56
CA MET A 120 6.14 14.54 -9.80
C MET A 120 5.01 15.49 -9.40
N GLU A 121 4.06 15.65 -10.31
CA GLU A 121 2.86 16.48 -10.14
C GLU A 121 1.59 15.70 -10.50
N PRO A 122 0.39 16.09 -10.03
CA PRO A 122 -0.88 15.43 -10.36
C PRO A 122 -1.16 15.26 -11.86
N LYS A 123 -0.73 16.22 -12.68
CA LYS A 123 -0.85 16.14 -14.16
C LYS A 123 -0.18 14.89 -14.76
N TYR A 124 0.92 14.42 -14.15
CA TYR A 124 1.61 13.21 -14.62
C TYR A 124 0.84 11.95 -14.22
N TRP A 125 0.19 11.93 -13.06
CA TRP A 125 -0.71 10.83 -12.69
C TRP A 125 -1.87 10.73 -13.66
N THR A 126 -2.50 11.86 -14.01
CA THR A 126 -3.53 11.90 -15.05
C THR A 126 -3.02 11.33 -16.37
N ARG A 127 -1.82 11.70 -16.79
CA ARG A 127 -1.20 11.17 -18.02
C ARG A 127 -0.93 9.67 -17.94
N MET A 128 -0.50 9.15 -16.78
CA MET A 128 -0.33 7.70 -16.57
C MET A 128 -1.66 6.97 -16.70
N VAL A 129 -2.73 7.51 -16.09
CA VAL A 129 -4.09 6.94 -16.20
C VAL A 129 -4.58 6.95 -17.63
N GLU A 130 -4.38 8.03 -18.40
CA GLU A 130 -4.72 8.10 -19.83
C GLU A 130 -4.04 6.98 -20.62
N VAL A 131 -2.70 6.83 -20.48
CA VAL A 131 -1.95 5.78 -21.18
C VAL A 131 -2.42 4.39 -20.80
N ILE A 132 -2.69 4.13 -19.51
CA ILE A 132 -3.21 2.83 -19.03
C ILE A 132 -4.61 2.58 -19.61
N ALA A 133 -5.49 3.57 -19.57
CA ALA A 133 -6.88 3.44 -20.05
C ALA A 133 -6.95 3.22 -21.55
N ASP A 134 -6.17 3.98 -22.33
CA ASP A 134 -6.12 3.86 -23.79
C ASP A 134 -5.63 2.49 -24.26
N ASN A 135 -4.83 1.82 -23.41
CA ASN A 135 -4.23 0.53 -23.70
C ASN A 135 -4.85 -0.63 -22.92
N TYR A 136 -5.89 -0.35 -22.10
CA TYR A 136 -6.40 -1.31 -21.14
C TYR A 136 -6.81 -2.65 -21.73
N ASP A 137 -7.49 -2.65 -22.87
CA ASP A 137 -8.00 -3.87 -23.51
C ASP A 137 -6.91 -4.65 -24.29
N ASN A 138 -5.79 -3.99 -24.61
CA ASN A 138 -4.73 -4.56 -25.44
C ASN A 138 -3.71 -5.38 -24.66
N TYR A 139 -3.59 -5.20 -23.33
CA TYR A 139 -2.57 -5.85 -22.50
C TYR A 139 -3.20 -6.53 -21.29
N GLU A 140 -2.62 -7.63 -20.86
CA GLU A 140 -3.02 -8.37 -19.68
C GLU A 140 -2.50 -7.74 -18.38
N GLY A 141 -1.41 -6.98 -18.44
CA GLY A 141 -0.84 -6.29 -17.27
C GLY A 141 0.06 -5.14 -17.68
N VAL A 142 0.31 -4.25 -16.73
CA VAL A 142 1.14 -3.06 -16.90
C VAL A 142 2.29 -3.09 -15.89
N VAL A 143 3.50 -2.78 -16.34
CA VAL A 143 4.66 -2.49 -15.50
C VAL A 143 5.02 -1.03 -15.68
N LEU A 144 4.94 -0.23 -14.60
CA LEU A 144 5.24 1.19 -14.62
C LEU A 144 6.59 1.43 -13.95
N LEU A 145 7.56 1.92 -14.73
CA LEU A 145 8.91 2.24 -14.26
C LEU A 145 8.97 3.69 -13.80
N HIS A 146 9.36 3.88 -12.54
CA HIS A 146 9.22 5.15 -11.83
C HIS A 146 10.46 5.42 -10.95
N GLY A 147 10.78 6.68 -10.70
CA GLY A 147 11.78 7.05 -9.70
C GLY A 147 11.27 6.78 -8.28
N THR A 148 12.17 6.44 -7.35
CA THR A 148 11.78 5.92 -6.04
C THR A 148 11.22 6.94 -5.06
N ASP A 149 11.52 8.26 -5.22
CA ASP A 149 11.22 9.27 -4.19
C ASP A 149 9.71 9.47 -3.96
N THR A 150 8.92 9.52 -5.01
CA THR A 150 7.47 9.72 -4.94
C THR A 150 6.67 8.53 -5.44
N MET A 151 7.29 7.37 -5.62
CA MET A 151 6.64 6.15 -6.11
C MET A 151 5.41 5.77 -5.25
N ALA A 152 5.50 5.91 -3.92
CA ALA A 152 4.40 5.59 -3.02
C ALA A 152 3.20 6.57 -3.16
N PHE A 153 3.45 7.85 -3.48
CA PHE A 153 2.39 8.80 -3.83
C PHE A 153 1.73 8.42 -5.16
N THR A 154 2.51 8.13 -6.17
CA THR A 154 2.01 7.69 -7.49
C THR A 154 1.18 6.42 -7.36
N ALA A 155 1.69 5.41 -6.64
CA ALA A 155 0.96 4.16 -6.42
C ALA A 155 -0.36 4.37 -5.67
N SER A 156 -0.36 5.25 -4.67
CA SER A 156 -1.58 5.62 -3.93
C SER A 156 -2.57 6.35 -4.82
N ALA A 157 -2.13 7.34 -5.60
CA ALA A 157 -3.01 8.09 -6.51
C ALA A 157 -3.65 7.17 -7.57
N LEU A 158 -2.83 6.35 -8.25
CA LEU A 158 -3.32 5.41 -9.25
C LEU A 158 -4.29 4.37 -8.67
N SER A 159 -4.14 3.97 -7.40
CA SER A 159 -5.08 3.05 -6.73
C SER A 159 -6.50 3.61 -6.66
N PHE A 160 -6.67 4.93 -6.57
CA PHE A 160 -7.98 5.59 -6.56
C PHE A 160 -8.43 5.97 -7.96
N MET A 161 -7.50 6.42 -8.81
CA MET A 161 -7.82 6.88 -10.16
C MET A 161 -8.18 5.74 -11.13
N LEU A 162 -7.71 4.52 -10.88
CA LEU A 162 -8.04 3.31 -11.65
C LEU A 162 -9.13 2.50 -10.92
N GLU A 163 -10.34 3.07 -10.85
CA GLU A 163 -11.47 2.48 -10.13
C GLU A 163 -11.88 1.13 -10.72
N ASN A 164 -12.10 0.15 -9.84
CA ASN A 164 -12.44 -1.22 -10.19
C ASN A 164 -11.45 -1.89 -11.16
N LEU A 165 -10.17 -1.67 -10.91
CA LEU A 165 -9.08 -2.22 -11.71
C LEU A 165 -9.13 -3.76 -11.72
N SER A 166 -9.19 -4.38 -12.90
CA SER A 166 -9.24 -5.84 -13.06
C SER A 166 -7.98 -6.43 -13.66
N LYS A 167 -6.91 -5.64 -13.80
CA LYS A 167 -5.60 -6.06 -14.33
C LYS A 167 -4.47 -5.57 -13.41
N PRO A 168 -3.31 -6.27 -13.37
CA PRO A 168 -2.17 -5.81 -12.57
C PRO A 168 -1.59 -4.50 -13.11
N VAL A 169 -1.30 -3.56 -12.21
CA VAL A 169 -0.45 -2.39 -12.48
C VAL A 169 0.69 -2.43 -11.46
N ILE A 170 1.84 -2.92 -11.89
CA ILE A 170 3.00 -3.12 -11.03
C ILE A 170 3.97 -1.97 -11.22
N ILE A 171 4.14 -1.15 -10.19
CA ILE A 171 5.08 -0.04 -10.18
C ILE A 171 6.39 -0.51 -9.60
N THR A 172 7.48 -0.20 -10.28
CA THR A 172 8.84 -0.54 -9.82
C THR A 172 9.85 0.50 -10.29
N GLY A 173 11.07 0.34 -9.85
CA GLY A 173 12.21 1.18 -10.19
C GLY A 173 13.49 0.56 -9.65
N SER A 174 14.51 1.36 -9.46
CA SER A 174 15.75 0.89 -8.83
C SER A 174 16.45 2.00 -8.05
N GLN A 175 17.29 1.60 -7.10
CA GLN A 175 18.21 2.52 -6.42
C GLN A 175 19.47 2.77 -7.27
N LEU A 176 19.86 1.82 -8.12
CA LEU A 176 20.98 1.94 -9.02
C LEU A 176 20.55 1.83 -10.50
N PRO A 177 21.20 2.55 -11.41
CA PRO A 177 20.97 2.42 -12.85
C PRO A 177 21.05 0.97 -13.32
N ILE A 178 20.18 0.58 -14.29
CA ILE A 178 20.08 -0.81 -14.73
C ILE A 178 21.37 -1.33 -15.40
N GLY A 179 22.21 -0.44 -15.91
CA GLY A 179 23.51 -0.79 -16.50
C GLY A 179 24.64 -1.03 -15.47
N GLN A 180 24.43 -0.77 -14.18
CA GLN A 180 25.47 -0.99 -13.18
C GLN A 180 25.58 -2.46 -12.74
N LEU A 181 26.79 -2.89 -12.34
CA LEU A 181 27.09 -4.29 -12.00
C LEU A 181 26.25 -4.82 -10.82
N ARG A 182 25.92 -3.98 -9.86
CA ARG A 182 25.18 -4.37 -8.65
C ARG A 182 23.78 -3.79 -8.62
N THR A 183 23.19 -3.53 -9.76
CA THR A 183 21.85 -2.96 -9.85
C THR A 183 20.80 -3.90 -9.27
N ASP A 184 19.85 -3.34 -8.53
CA ASP A 184 18.60 -3.97 -8.15
C ASP A 184 17.54 -3.90 -9.29
N GLY A 185 17.80 -3.06 -10.32
CA GLY A 185 16.85 -2.78 -11.40
C GLY A 185 16.48 -3.99 -12.25
N LYS A 186 17.41 -4.93 -12.51
CA LYS A 186 17.12 -6.12 -13.30
C LYS A 186 16.12 -7.04 -12.62
N GLU A 187 16.37 -7.40 -11.38
CA GLU A 187 15.48 -8.28 -10.62
C GLU A 187 14.12 -7.62 -10.37
N ASN A 188 14.10 -6.32 -10.07
CA ASN A 188 12.87 -5.57 -9.91
C ASN A 188 12.03 -5.55 -11.19
N LEU A 189 12.66 -5.34 -12.36
CA LEU A 189 11.98 -5.34 -13.66
C LEU A 189 11.46 -6.74 -14.02
N LEU A 190 12.33 -7.74 -14.02
CA LEU A 190 11.99 -9.11 -14.45
C LEU A 190 10.87 -9.70 -13.61
N THR A 191 10.97 -9.58 -12.28
CA THR A 191 9.94 -10.08 -11.36
C THR A 191 8.63 -9.29 -11.47
N SER A 192 8.69 -7.97 -11.72
CA SER A 192 7.47 -7.17 -11.96
C SER A 192 6.73 -7.63 -13.21
N ILE A 193 7.44 -7.97 -14.29
CA ILE A 193 6.85 -8.51 -15.52
C ILE A 193 6.22 -9.89 -15.24
N GLU A 194 6.89 -10.75 -14.51
CA GLU A 194 6.38 -12.07 -14.13
C GLU A 194 5.09 -11.96 -13.31
N ILE A 195 5.06 -11.06 -12.33
CA ILE A 195 3.86 -10.78 -11.52
C ILE A 195 2.73 -10.20 -12.37
N ALA A 196 3.03 -9.26 -13.28
CA ALA A 196 2.04 -8.66 -14.17
C ALA A 196 1.42 -9.69 -15.14
N ALA A 197 2.20 -10.72 -15.52
CA ALA A 197 1.76 -11.80 -16.38
C ALA A 197 1.05 -12.93 -15.63
N ALA A 198 1.14 -12.99 -14.28
CA ALA A 198 0.61 -14.11 -13.48
C ALA A 198 -0.90 -14.25 -13.60
N ARG A 199 -1.38 -15.48 -13.90
CA ARG A 199 -2.80 -15.80 -14.10
C ARG A 199 -3.17 -17.08 -13.37
N TYR A 200 -4.44 -17.16 -12.96
CA TYR A 200 -5.05 -18.41 -12.54
C TYR A 200 -5.37 -19.30 -13.74
N PRO A 201 -5.69 -20.59 -13.51
CA PRO A 201 -6.07 -21.51 -14.58
C PRO A 201 -7.30 -21.08 -15.40
N ASP A 202 -8.15 -20.23 -14.85
CA ASP A 202 -9.32 -19.66 -15.53
C ASP A 202 -8.99 -18.43 -16.37
N GLY A 203 -7.70 -18.00 -16.39
CA GLY A 203 -7.22 -16.83 -17.13
C GLY A 203 -7.34 -15.51 -16.34
N SER A 204 -7.96 -15.50 -15.16
CA SER A 204 -8.05 -14.29 -14.35
C SER A 204 -6.68 -13.90 -13.76
N PRO A 205 -6.39 -12.60 -13.60
CA PRO A 205 -5.12 -12.15 -13.03
C PRO A 205 -5.00 -12.53 -11.55
N VAL A 206 -3.78 -12.88 -11.14
CA VAL A 206 -3.52 -13.21 -9.73
C VAL A 206 -3.62 -11.95 -8.85
N VAL A 207 -3.12 -10.81 -9.32
CA VAL A 207 -3.10 -9.55 -8.55
C VAL A 207 -3.69 -8.40 -9.37
N PRO A 208 -5.01 -8.21 -9.39
CA PRO A 208 -5.67 -7.12 -10.12
C PRO A 208 -5.67 -5.82 -9.31
N GLU A 209 -4.50 -5.34 -8.89
CA GLU A 209 -4.32 -4.15 -8.07
C GLU A 209 -3.18 -3.28 -8.58
N VAL A 210 -3.14 -2.01 -8.13
CA VAL A 210 -1.94 -1.19 -8.19
C VAL A 210 -1.00 -1.58 -7.06
N CYS A 211 0.18 -2.07 -7.42
CA CYS A 211 1.17 -2.56 -6.46
C CYS A 211 2.53 -1.93 -6.69
N ILE A 212 3.35 -1.88 -5.63
CA ILE A 212 4.78 -1.64 -5.73
C ILE A 212 5.51 -2.97 -5.57
N PHE A 213 6.36 -3.32 -6.52
CA PHE A 213 7.31 -4.42 -6.36
C PHE A 213 8.71 -3.87 -6.14
N PHE A 214 9.33 -4.23 -5.04
CA PHE A 214 10.68 -3.81 -4.72
C PHE A 214 11.34 -4.78 -3.74
N GLU A 215 12.63 -5.09 -3.93
CA GLU A 215 13.40 -5.96 -3.03
C GLU A 215 12.63 -7.25 -2.67
N ASN A 216 12.21 -8.01 -3.66
CA ASN A 216 11.52 -9.30 -3.50
C ASN A 216 10.14 -9.24 -2.80
N LYS A 217 9.55 -8.06 -2.65
CA LYS A 217 8.23 -7.89 -2.01
C LYS A 217 7.25 -7.20 -2.94
N LEU A 218 6.06 -7.77 -3.03
CA LEU A 218 4.92 -7.12 -3.66
C LEU A 218 4.08 -6.47 -2.57
N LEU A 219 3.95 -5.16 -2.64
CA LEU A 219 3.25 -4.33 -1.65
C LEU A 219 2.03 -3.70 -2.31
N ARG A 220 0.89 -3.61 -1.58
CA ARG A 220 -0.25 -2.82 -2.06
C ARG A 220 0.15 -1.36 -2.18
N GLY A 221 -0.08 -0.73 -3.33
CA GLY A 221 0.41 0.59 -3.64
C GLY A 221 0.02 1.67 -2.62
N ASN A 222 -1.25 1.70 -2.26
CA ASN A 222 -1.81 2.68 -1.30
C ASN A 222 -1.59 2.33 0.19
N ARG A 223 -0.81 1.28 0.47
CA ARG A 223 -0.41 0.87 1.84
C ARG A 223 1.10 0.97 2.06
N THR A 224 1.81 1.52 1.09
CA THR A 224 3.27 1.52 1.02
C THR A 224 3.83 2.91 1.27
N THR A 225 5.00 2.97 1.92
CA THR A 225 5.80 4.19 2.10
C THR A 225 7.27 3.92 1.82
N LYS A 226 8.01 4.94 1.36
CA LYS A 226 9.47 4.87 1.21
C LYS A 226 10.13 5.06 2.57
N ILE A 227 11.00 4.13 2.94
CA ILE A 227 11.62 4.09 4.27
C ILE A 227 13.14 4.26 4.24
N ASN A 228 13.76 4.15 3.07
CA ASN A 228 15.21 4.19 2.95
C ASN A 228 15.62 4.90 1.65
N SER A 229 16.60 5.79 1.74
CA SER A 229 17.13 6.54 0.60
C SER A 229 18.36 5.89 -0.05
N GLU A 230 19.03 4.95 0.64
CA GLU A 230 20.29 4.36 0.18
C GLU A 230 20.23 2.85 -0.03
N GLY A 231 19.47 2.14 0.83
CA GLY A 231 19.39 0.68 0.77
C GLY A 231 18.40 0.18 -0.27
N PHE A 232 18.60 -1.05 -0.75
CA PHE A 232 17.66 -1.69 -1.67
C PHE A 232 16.31 -1.98 -1.04
N ASN A 233 16.23 -2.11 0.30
CA ASN A 233 15.00 -2.21 1.07
C ASN A 233 14.29 -0.85 1.20
N ALA A 234 13.99 -0.22 0.08
CA ALA A 234 13.54 1.15 0.02
C ALA A 234 12.08 1.35 0.43
N PHE A 235 11.22 0.33 0.33
CA PHE A 235 9.78 0.42 0.57
C PHE A 235 9.29 -0.56 1.62
N ARG A 236 8.22 -0.17 2.33
CA ARG A 236 7.56 -1.02 3.32
C ARG A 236 6.08 -0.69 3.48
N SER A 237 5.30 -1.73 3.75
CA SER A 237 3.93 -1.65 4.24
C SER A 237 3.93 -1.96 5.73
N TYR A 238 3.73 -0.94 6.59
CA TYR A 238 3.84 -1.13 8.04
C TYR A 238 2.58 -1.73 8.67
N ASN A 239 1.43 -1.37 8.13
CA ASN A 239 0.12 -1.72 8.68
C ASN A 239 -0.64 -2.74 7.80
N PHE A 240 0.04 -3.32 6.80
CA PHE A 240 -0.57 -4.31 5.92
C PHE A 240 0.43 -5.39 5.52
N HIS A 241 -0.06 -6.54 5.10
CA HIS A 241 0.75 -7.67 4.66
C HIS A 241 1.36 -7.43 3.27
N ASN A 242 2.49 -8.09 2.97
CA ASN A 242 2.93 -8.21 1.59
C ASN A 242 1.86 -9.00 0.81
N LEU A 243 1.65 -8.64 -0.45
CA LEU A 243 0.75 -9.39 -1.35
C LEU A 243 1.46 -10.57 -2.00
N ALA A 244 2.78 -10.49 -2.11
CA ALA A 244 3.63 -11.61 -2.48
C ALA A 244 5.06 -11.42 -1.98
N ASP A 245 5.76 -12.54 -1.82
CA ASP A 245 7.20 -12.61 -1.56
C ASP A 245 7.87 -13.41 -2.69
N ALA A 246 8.83 -12.78 -3.39
CA ALA A 246 9.58 -13.40 -4.47
C ALA A 246 10.85 -14.08 -3.92
N GLY A 247 10.91 -15.39 -4.06
CA GLY A 247 12.07 -16.21 -3.77
C GLY A 247 12.41 -17.06 -5.00
N ILE A 248 12.71 -18.36 -4.80
CA ILE A 248 12.80 -19.31 -5.93
C ILE A 248 11.47 -19.35 -6.70
N HIS A 249 10.38 -19.17 -5.97
CA HIS A 249 9.02 -19.03 -6.48
C HIS A 249 8.39 -17.79 -5.90
N ILE A 250 7.52 -17.12 -6.65
CA ILE A 250 6.70 -16.03 -6.15
C ILE A 250 5.53 -16.64 -5.36
N LYS A 251 5.43 -16.33 -4.08
CA LYS A 251 4.34 -16.78 -3.22
C LYS A 251 3.35 -15.66 -3.02
N PHE A 252 2.15 -15.81 -3.56
CA PHE A 252 1.07 -14.85 -3.41
C PHE A 252 0.25 -15.12 -2.14
N GLU A 253 -0.08 -14.07 -1.41
CA GLU A 253 -0.93 -14.09 -0.21
C GLU A 253 -2.37 -13.77 -0.60
N GLU A 254 -3.06 -14.72 -1.22
CA GLU A 254 -4.38 -14.56 -1.86
C GLU A 254 -5.44 -13.95 -0.95
N ALA A 255 -5.38 -14.23 0.37
CA ALA A 255 -6.32 -13.72 1.35
C ALA A 255 -6.28 -12.19 1.49
N PHE A 256 -5.18 -11.57 1.08
CA PHE A 256 -5.00 -10.11 1.19
C PHE A 256 -5.14 -9.38 -0.14
N ILE A 257 -5.25 -10.10 -1.26
CA ILE A 257 -5.37 -9.48 -2.59
C ILE A 257 -6.79 -8.93 -2.78
N HIS A 258 -6.88 -7.65 -3.09
CA HIS A 258 -8.15 -7.00 -3.43
C HIS A 258 -8.66 -7.48 -4.79
N ARG A 259 -9.95 -7.76 -4.88
CA ARG A 259 -10.61 -8.20 -6.10
C ARG A 259 -11.57 -7.13 -6.58
N PRO A 260 -11.63 -6.85 -7.89
CA PRO A 260 -12.63 -5.95 -8.42
C PRO A 260 -14.03 -6.53 -8.26
N ASP A 261 -15.01 -5.66 -8.22
CA ASP A 261 -16.42 -6.04 -8.27
C ASP A 261 -16.74 -6.53 -9.70
N PRO A 262 -17.11 -7.80 -9.90
CA PRO A 262 -17.34 -8.35 -11.23
C PRO A 262 -18.55 -7.73 -11.94
N GLU A 263 -19.45 -7.06 -11.21
CA GLU A 263 -20.64 -6.42 -11.77
C GLU A 263 -20.35 -4.98 -12.25
N LYS A 264 -19.17 -4.43 -11.91
CA LYS A 264 -18.78 -3.07 -12.31
C LYS A 264 -17.69 -3.08 -13.36
N PRO A 265 -17.77 -2.19 -14.38
CA PRO A 265 -16.70 -2.03 -15.33
C PRO A 265 -15.48 -1.32 -14.68
N PHE A 266 -14.30 -1.48 -15.28
CA PHE A 266 -13.17 -0.61 -15.03
C PHE A 266 -13.55 0.84 -15.37
N ARG A 267 -13.19 1.78 -14.50
CA ARG A 267 -13.49 3.20 -14.65
C ARG A 267 -12.29 4.08 -14.35
N PRO A 268 -11.59 4.62 -15.35
CA PRO A 268 -10.51 5.57 -15.11
C PRO A 268 -11.06 6.93 -14.67
N ASN A 269 -10.44 7.54 -13.67
CA ASN A 269 -10.76 8.87 -13.17
C ASN A 269 -9.55 9.78 -13.33
N TYR A 270 -9.77 11.00 -13.79
CA TYR A 270 -8.71 11.95 -14.15
C TYR A 270 -8.66 13.18 -13.25
N LEU A 271 -9.65 13.32 -12.35
CA LEU A 271 -9.84 14.52 -11.56
C LEU A 271 -9.11 14.42 -10.22
N LEU A 272 -8.28 15.42 -9.97
CA LEU A 272 -7.57 15.63 -8.71
C LEU A 272 -7.63 17.12 -8.34
N ASP A 273 -7.60 17.41 -7.04
CA ASP A 273 -7.47 18.76 -6.52
C ASP A 273 -6.30 18.82 -5.55
N ASP A 274 -5.27 19.56 -5.90
CA ASP A 274 -4.01 19.66 -5.16
C ASP A 274 -3.97 20.79 -4.11
N HIS A 275 -5.11 21.46 -3.86
CA HIS A 275 -5.23 22.44 -2.77
C HIS A 275 -5.23 21.77 -1.40
N VAL A 276 -4.22 20.95 -1.14
CA VAL A 276 -4.02 20.17 0.08
C VAL A 276 -2.70 20.56 0.73
N ALA A 277 -2.73 20.73 2.06
CA ALA A 277 -1.53 21.01 2.85
C ALA A 277 -1.31 19.93 3.92
N ILE A 278 -0.09 19.83 4.42
CA ILE A 278 0.29 18.93 5.51
C ILE A 278 0.81 19.78 6.67
N LEU A 279 0.22 19.60 7.86
CA LEU A 279 0.69 20.21 9.10
C LEU A 279 1.19 19.12 10.04
N THR A 280 2.47 19.10 10.32
CA THR A 280 3.06 18.21 11.33
C THR A 280 3.18 18.94 12.65
N LEU A 281 2.53 18.41 13.69
CA LEU A 281 2.65 18.96 15.05
C LEU A 281 4.01 18.62 15.64
N PHE A 282 4.59 19.57 16.37
CA PHE A 282 5.84 19.39 17.10
C PHE A 282 5.82 20.15 18.43
N PRO A 283 6.58 19.72 19.45
CA PRO A 283 6.67 20.45 20.72
C PRO A 283 7.24 21.85 20.52
N GLY A 284 6.55 22.87 21.05
CA GLY A 284 6.94 24.28 20.88
C GLY A 284 6.38 24.96 19.64
N MET A 285 5.50 24.31 18.88
CA MET A 285 4.79 24.95 17.78
C MET A 285 3.98 26.14 18.29
N ARG A 286 4.13 27.28 17.63
CA ARG A 286 3.44 28.51 17.99
C ARG A 286 2.15 28.70 17.19
N GLU A 287 1.25 29.52 17.72
CA GLU A 287 -0.02 29.87 17.06
C GLU A 287 0.19 30.52 15.69
N GLU A 288 1.24 31.33 15.52
CA GLU A 288 1.55 32.00 14.25
C GLU A 288 1.78 31.02 13.12
N VAL A 289 2.36 29.83 13.41
CA VAL A 289 2.53 28.77 12.41
C VAL A 289 1.16 28.30 11.93
N MET A 290 0.22 28.04 12.83
CA MET A 290 -1.15 27.63 12.49
C MET A 290 -1.90 28.73 11.74
N ASN A 291 -1.74 29.99 12.17
CA ASN A 291 -2.36 31.14 11.50
C ASN A 291 -1.92 31.28 10.04
N ALA A 292 -0.69 30.86 9.68
CA ALA A 292 -0.25 30.84 8.30
C ALA A 292 -1.11 29.89 7.43
N TYR A 293 -1.56 28.78 7.95
CA TYR A 293 -2.45 27.86 7.22
C TYR A 293 -3.84 28.46 6.96
N LEU A 294 -4.33 29.33 7.85
CA LEU A 294 -5.57 30.07 7.62
C LEU A 294 -5.51 31.04 6.43
N THR A 295 -4.32 31.46 6.04
CA THR A 295 -4.08 32.40 4.96
C THR A 295 -3.75 31.74 3.62
N ILE A 296 -3.61 30.42 3.57
CA ILE A 296 -3.37 29.68 2.31
C ILE A 296 -4.58 29.88 1.39
N PRO A 297 -4.38 30.48 0.20
CA PRO A 297 -5.48 30.68 -0.74
C PRO A 297 -6.06 29.36 -1.21
N ASN A 298 -7.38 29.28 -1.27
CA ASN A 298 -8.12 28.14 -1.80
C ASN A 298 -7.79 26.79 -1.12
N LEU A 299 -7.24 26.79 0.11
CA LEU A 299 -7.00 25.53 0.84
C LEU A 299 -8.31 24.76 0.97
N ARG A 300 -8.34 23.51 0.49
CA ARG A 300 -9.49 22.61 0.53
C ARG A 300 -9.28 21.39 1.43
N GLY A 301 -8.02 20.96 1.59
CA GLY A 301 -7.65 19.81 2.41
C GLY A 301 -6.48 20.09 3.34
N LEU A 302 -6.51 19.56 4.55
CA LEU A 302 -5.40 19.60 5.50
C LEU A 302 -5.17 18.23 6.11
N VAL A 303 -3.98 17.67 5.92
CA VAL A 303 -3.54 16.48 6.62
C VAL A 303 -2.80 16.91 7.90
N LEU A 304 -3.38 16.58 9.05
CA LEU A 304 -2.83 16.89 10.36
C LEU A 304 -2.05 15.69 10.89
N LYS A 305 -0.72 15.78 10.97
CA LYS A 305 0.13 14.73 11.55
C LYS A 305 0.30 14.94 13.05
N THR A 306 -0.31 14.08 13.84
CA THR A 306 -0.35 14.16 15.30
C THR A 306 0.51 13.08 15.98
N TYR A 307 0.57 13.09 17.31
CA TYR A 307 1.43 12.20 18.07
C TYR A 307 0.74 10.85 18.37
N GLY A 308 1.53 9.79 18.43
CA GLY A 308 1.07 8.46 18.87
C GLY A 308 -0.21 8.01 18.17
N ALA A 309 -1.23 7.67 18.93
CA ALA A 309 -2.51 7.21 18.40
C ALA A 309 -3.47 8.36 17.98
N GLY A 310 -2.95 9.50 17.57
CA GLY A 310 -3.77 10.62 17.10
C GLY A 310 -3.93 11.75 18.12
N ASN A 311 -3.00 11.90 19.05
CA ASN A 311 -3.05 12.92 20.10
C ASN A 311 -2.47 14.26 19.65
N ALA A 312 -3.08 15.35 20.12
CA ALA A 312 -2.61 16.71 19.94
C ALA A 312 -2.31 17.38 21.30
N PRO A 313 -1.49 18.45 21.34
CA PRO A 313 -1.23 19.18 22.57
C PRO A 313 -2.49 19.92 23.03
N LYS A 314 -2.68 20.07 24.38
CA LYS A 314 -3.81 20.81 24.98
C LYS A 314 -3.62 22.33 24.82
N LEU A 315 -3.71 22.80 23.60
CA LEU A 315 -3.58 24.23 23.25
C LEU A 315 -4.94 24.74 22.73
N PRO A 316 -5.69 25.53 23.50
CA PRO A 316 -7.04 25.98 23.09
C PRO A 316 -7.05 26.62 21.70
N TRP A 317 -6.07 27.47 21.41
CA TRP A 317 -5.95 28.13 20.13
C TRP A 317 -5.83 27.14 18.94
N LEU A 318 -5.19 25.97 19.13
CA LEU A 318 -5.05 24.96 18.07
C LEU A 318 -6.42 24.43 17.64
N TYR A 319 -7.27 24.05 18.58
CA TYR A 319 -8.61 23.53 18.30
C TYR A 319 -9.53 24.62 17.72
N GLU A 320 -9.41 25.85 18.18
CA GLU A 320 -10.14 26.99 17.62
C GLU A 320 -9.77 27.23 16.14
N ARG A 321 -8.48 27.20 15.81
CA ARG A 321 -8.01 27.38 14.42
C ARG A 321 -8.39 26.21 13.51
N LEU A 322 -8.34 24.97 14.02
CA LEU A 322 -8.83 23.79 13.27
C LEU A 322 -10.34 23.89 13.01
N LYS A 323 -11.11 24.30 14.00
CA LYS A 323 -12.55 24.54 13.87
C LYS A 323 -12.85 25.64 12.85
N GLU A 324 -12.09 26.73 12.86
CA GLU A 324 -12.22 27.82 11.89
C GLU A 324 -11.98 27.32 10.45
N LEU A 325 -10.89 26.55 10.21
CA LEU A 325 -10.62 25.93 8.91
C LEU A 325 -11.79 24.99 8.48
N SER A 326 -12.25 24.16 9.39
CA SER A 326 -13.36 23.24 9.16
C SER A 326 -14.65 23.99 8.77
N HIS A 327 -14.99 25.10 9.45
CA HIS A 327 -16.13 25.94 9.11
C HIS A 327 -15.99 26.67 7.76
N ARG A 328 -14.76 26.92 7.31
CA ARG A 328 -14.47 27.41 5.96
C ARG A 328 -14.57 26.36 4.87
N GLY A 329 -14.95 25.14 5.22
CA GLY A 329 -15.10 24.03 4.28
C GLY A 329 -13.83 23.18 4.07
N VAL A 330 -12.72 23.45 4.77
CA VAL A 330 -11.50 22.65 4.67
C VAL A 330 -11.73 21.28 5.29
N VAL A 331 -11.45 20.22 4.55
CA VAL A 331 -11.48 18.85 5.05
C VAL A 331 -10.17 18.55 5.78
N ILE A 332 -10.25 18.27 7.08
CA ILE A 332 -9.06 18.02 7.91
C ILE A 332 -9.02 16.54 8.28
N VAL A 333 -7.90 15.88 8.01
CA VAL A 333 -7.72 14.44 8.29
C VAL A 333 -6.54 14.25 9.23
N ASN A 334 -6.79 13.59 10.36
CA ASN A 334 -5.77 13.26 11.35
C ASN A 334 -5.01 12.00 10.98
N THR A 335 -3.69 12.07 10.90
CA THR A 335 -2.79 10.93 10.73
C THR A 335 -1.77 10.87 11.86
N THR A 336 -1.21 9.69 12.13
CA THR A 336 -0.14 9.55 13.10
C THR A 336 1.23 9.88 12.50
N GLN A 337 2.15 10.38 13.34
CA GLN A 337 3.58 10.49 12.98
C GLN A 337 4.31 9.15 13.12
N CYS A 338 3.69 8.16 13.74
CA CYS A 338 4.25 6.82 13.87
C CYS A 338 4.12 6.05 12.56
N SER A 339 5.15 5.30 12.22
CA SER A 339 5.14 4.46 11.01
C SER A 339 4.20 3.24 11.14
N THR A 340 3.99 2.75 12.37
CA THR A 340 3.14 1.59 12.67
C THR A 340 2.02 1.99 13.61
N GLY A 341 0.85 1.40 13.43
CA GLY A 341 -0.35 1.65 14.24
C GLY A 341 -1.35 2.54 13.52
N ALA A 342 -2.38 2.92 14.24
CA ALA A 342 -3.51 3.68 13.70
C ALA A 342 -3.84 4.88 14.58
N VAL A 343 -4.53 5.84 14.00
CA VAL A 343 -5.21 6.89 14.74
C VAL A 343 -6.46 6.30 15.38
N ASP A 344 -6.60 6.48 16.70
CA ASP A 344 -7.74 6.03 17.51
C ASP A 344 -8.41 7.28 18.14
N MET A 345 -9.28 7.91 17.37
CA MET A 345 -9.98 9.12 17.81
C MET A 345 -11.15 8.76 18.74
N GLY A 346 -11.30 9.56 19.81
CA GLY A 346 -12.37 9.38 20.80
C GLY A 346 -11.93 8.68 22.09
N ARG A 347 -10.71 8.16 22.15
CA ARG A 347 -10.17 7.47 23.34
C ARG A 347 -9.62 8.44 24.39
N TYR A 348 -9.09 9.58 23.96
CA TYR A 348 -8.48 10.59 24.84
C TYR A 348 -9.18 11.95 24.67
N ASP A 349 -9.21 12.77 25.72
CA ASP A 349 -9.79 14.13 25.68
C ASP A 349 -9.31 14.97 24.50
N THR A 350 -8.02 14.89 24.20
CA THR A 350 -7.41 15.65 23.10
C THR A 350 -7.92 15.20 21.74
N SER A 351 -8.23 13.91 21.56
CA SER A 351 -8.82 13.40 20.33
C SER A 351 -10.31 13.72 20.24
N LEU A 352 -11.04 13.82 21.35
CA LEU A 352 -12.42 14.30 21.36
C LEU A 352 -12.49 15.76 20.89
N GLN A 353 -11.58 16.63 21.36
CA GLN A 353 -11.52 18.03 20.90
C GLN A 353 -11.21 18.13 19.40
N LEU A 354 -10.40 17.24 18.84
CA LEU A 354 -10.18 17.19 17.39
C LEU A 354 -11.46 16.81 16.64
N ILE A 355 -12.24 15.85 17.14
CA ILE A 355 -13.54 15.48 16.57
C ILE A 355 -14.50 16.69 16.61
N GLU A 356 -14.60 17.38 17.75
CA GLU A 356 -15.42 18.59 17.91
C GLU A 356 -14.99 19.74 16.99
N ALA A 357 -13.70 19.79 16.65
CA ALA A 357 -13.17 20.73 15.65
C ALA A 357 -13.44 20.29 14.18
N GLY A 358 -14.12 19.14 13.95
CA GLY A 358 -14.46 18.65 12.63
C GLY A 358 -13.32 17.91 11.92
N VAL A 359 -12.34 17.40 12.67
CA VAL A 359 -11.22 16.61 12.14
C VAL A 359 -11.63 15.16 11.95
N LEU A 360 -11.35 14.59 10.77
CA LEU A 360 -11.64 13.20 10.42
C LEU A 360 -10.52 12.26 10.84
N ASN A 361 -10.87 10.99 11.02
CA ASN A 361 -9.91 9.93 11.32
C ASN A 361 -9.23 9.42 10.04
N GLY A 362 -7.89 9.42 10.00
CA GLY A 362 -7.08 8.83 8.94
C GLY A 362 -6.79 7.33 9.16
N HIS A 363 -7.21 6.78 10.31
CA HIS A 363 -7.03 5.37 10.65
C HIS A 363 -5.56 4.91 10.53
N ASP A 364 -5.31 3.82 9.81
CA ASP A 364 -3.99 3.23 9.57
C ASP A 364 -3.42 3.52 8.18
N MET A 365 -4.03 4.48 7.46
CA MET A 365 -3.55 4.90 6.14
C MET A 365 -2.15 5.54 6.23
N THR A 366 -1.34 5.34 5.20
CA THR A 366 -0.06 6.04 5.06
C THR A 366 -0.29 7.53 4.75
N LEU A 367 0.73 8.35 4.97
CA LEU A 367 0.64 9.79 4.62
C LEU A 367 0.33 9.96 3.12
N GLU A 368 1.06 9.23 2.28
CA GLU A 368 0.92 9.26 0.83
C GLU A 368 -0.51 8.92 0.41
N CYS A 369 -1.07 7.91 1.04
CA CYS A 369 -2.45 7.48 0.80
C CYS A 369 -3.47 8.55 1.21
N VAL A 370 -3.36 9.12 2.42
CA VAL A 370 -4.31 10.16 2.88
C VAL A 370 -4.26 11.39 1.98
N VAL A 371 -3.07 11.85 1.62
CA VAL A 371 -2.91 13.01 0.73
C VAL A 371 -3.57 12.77 -0.62
N THR A 372 -3.26 11.65 -1.26
CA THR A 372 -3.77 11.36 -2.61
C THR A 372 -5.26 11.00 -2.62
N LYS A 373 -5.78 10.32 -1.57
CA LYS A 373 -7.22 10.09 -1.39
C LYS A 373 -7.98 11.40 -1.24
N LEU A 374 -7.43 12.33 -0.45
CA LEU A 374 -8.02 13.63 -0.25
C LEU A 374 -8.02 14.46 -1.55
N MET A 375 -6.91 14.50 -2.29
CA MET A 375 -6.83 15.12 -3.62
C MET A 375 -7.86 14.54 -4.60
N PHE A 376 -8.01 13.20 -4.59
CA PHE A 376 -8.97 12.50 -5.43
C PHE A 376 -10.42 12.88 -5.08
N LEU A 377 -10.80 12.82 -3.81
CA LEU A 377 -12.16 13.13 -3.37
C LEU A 377 -12.53 14.62 -3.60
N LEU A 378 -11.60 15.53 -3.34
CA LEU A 378 -11.78 16.96 -3.58
C LEU A 378 -11.91 17.28 -5.07
N GLY A 379 -11.18 16.60 -5.94
CA GLY A 379 -11.25 16.77 -7.40
C GLY A 379 -12.60 16.43 -7.99
N HIS A 380 -13.37 15.54 -7.33
CA HIS A 380 -14.71 15.14 -7.78
C HIS A 380 -15.83 16.09 -7.34
N ASN A 381 -15.50 17.18 -6.63
CA ASN A 381 -16.45 18.17 -6.13
C ASN A 381 -17.63 17.55 -5.35
N TYR A 382 -17.39 16.49 -4.60
CA TYR A 382 -18.38 15.93 -3.70
C TYR A 382 -18.72 16.91 -2.57
N GLU A 383 -19.97 16.85 -2.11
CA GLU A 383 -20.40 17.50 -0.87
C GLU A 383 -19.51 17.04 0.30
N ARG A 384 -19.27 17.93 1.26
CA ARG A 384 -18.38 17.63 2.40
C ARG A 384 -18.81 16.36 3.14
N SER A 385 -20.11 16.17 3.37
CA SER A 385 -20.66 14.97 3.99
C SER A 385 -20.24 13.68 3.27
N ARG A 386 -20.28 13.71 1.93
CA ARG A 386 -19.85 12.57 1.11
C ARG A 386 -18.33 12.34 1.19
N ILE A 387 -17.52 13.40 1.23
CA ILE A 387 -16.07 13.27 1.43
C ILE A 387 -15.78 12.65 2.80
N CYS A 388 -16.47 13.11 3.86
CA CYS A 388 -16.35 12.54 5.21
C CYS A 388 -16.68 11.04 5.24
N GLU A 389 -17.75 10.63 4.57
CA GLU A 389 -18.12 9.21 4.43
C GLU A 389 -17.05 8.42 3.69
N LEU A 390 -16.61 8.90 2.51
CA LEU A 390 -15.63 8.20 1.68
C LEU A 390 -14.25 8.15 2.32
N MET A 391 -13.85 9.13 3.12
CA MET A 391 -12.61 9.07 3.91
C MET A 391 -12.63 7.92 4.93
N ASN A 392 -13.81 7.58 5.46
CA ASN A 392 -14.03 6.47 6.40
C ASN A 392 -14.46 5.16 5.70
N THR A 393 -14.35 5.07 4.37
CA THR A 393 -14.66 3.88 3.57
C THR A 393 -13.41 3.39 2.88
N SER A 394 -13.21 2.08 2.79
CA SER A 394 -12.14 1.51 1.98
C SER A 394 -12.58 1.50 0.51
N LEU A 395 -11.88 2.26 -0.34
CA LEU A 395 -12.15 2.37 -1.77
C LEU A 395 -11.33 1.37 -2.60
N ALA A 396 -10.07 1.18 -2.20
CA ALA A 396 -9.10 0.35 -2.91
C ALA A 396 -8.20 -0.42 -1.92
N GLY A 397 -8.74 -0.82 -0.75
CA GLY A 397 -8.00 -1.59 0.26
C GLY A 397 -7.00 -0.77 1.06
N GLU A 398 -7.11 0.56 1.05
CA GLU A 398 -6.15 1.51 1.64
C GLU A 398 -6.25 1.62 3.16
N VAL A 399 -7.33 1.18 3.77
CA VAL A 399 -7.61 1.33 5.20
C VAL A 399 -8.15 0.05 5.80
N THR A 400 -7.74 -0.26 7.03
CA THR A 400 -8.33 -1.32 7.85
C THR A 400 -9.40 -0.70 8.74
N LEU A 401 -10.66 -0.98 8.44
CA LEU A 401 -11.78 -0.50 9.23
C LEU A 401 -12.15 -1.53 10.31
N PRO A 402 -12.60 -1.09 11.52
CA PRO A 402 -13.18 -2.00 12.50
C PRO A 402 -14.38 -2.73 11.90
N CYS A 403 -14.50 -4.03 12.12
CA CYS A 403 -15.69 -4.77 11.71
C CYS A 403 -16.91 -4.20 12.43
N GLY A 404 -17.80 -3.53 11.70
CA GLY A 404 -19.16 -3.30 12.17
C GLY A 404 -19.90 -4.63 12.27
N ASP A 405 -20.87 -4.74 13.18
CA ASP A 405 -21.72 -5.93 13.37
C ASP A 405 -22.60 -6.21 12.13
N SER A 406 -22.01 -6.57 11.01
CA SER A 406 -22.70 -7.11 9.85
C SER A 406 -22.13 -8.49 9.53
N SER A 407 -23.00 -9.45 9.62
CA SER A 407 -22.81 -10.88 9.39
C SER A 407 -22.37 -11.21 7.95
N THR A 408 -21.08 -11.04 7.65
CA THR A 408 -20.40 -11.73 6.56
C THR A 408 -19.00 -12.08 7.04
N GLU A 409 -18.84 -13.37 7.31
CA GLU A 409 -17.60 -13.97 7.76
C GLU A 409 -16.54 -13.91 6.65
N SER A 410 -15.53 -13.09 6.82
CA SER A 410 -14.16 -13.34 6.36
C SER A 410 -13.25 -12.25 6.94
N GLY A 411 -12.49 -12.58 7.98
CA GLY A 411 -11.28 -11.85 8.38
C GLY A 411 -11.45 -10.74 9.42
N CYS A 412 -12.16 -10.97 10.52
CA CYS A 412 -12.18 -10.02 11.66
C CYS A 412 -11.12 -10.39 12.69
N PHE A 413 -10.05 -9.58 12.81
CA PHE A 413 -9.18 -9.57 13.98
C PHE A 413 -9.14 -8.17 14.59
N LEU A 414 -9.47 -8.11 15.91
CA LEU A 414 -9.44 -7.02 16.88
C LEU A 414 -10.77 -6.27 17.08
N ARG A 415 -11.43 -6.66 18.18
CA ARG A 415 -12.50 -5.88 18.80
C ARG A 415 -11.90 -4.70 19.57
N SER A 416 -12.37 -3.49 19.28
CA SER A 416 -12.35 -2.39 20.24
C SER A 416 -13.68 -1.64 20.17
N HIS A 417 -14.20 -1.30 21.34
CA HIS A 417 -15.49 -0.65 21.55
C HIS A 417 -15.50 0.76 20.96
N LEU A 418 -16.28 1.00 19.91
CA LEU A 418 -16.55 2.34 19.39
C LEU A 418 -18.06 2.54 19.21
N ALA A 419 -18.57 3.58 19.82
CA ALA A 419 -19.94 4.07 19.63
C ALA A 419 -20.10 4.67 18.21
N PRO A 420 -21.31 4.61 17.61
CA PRO A 420 -21.52 5.06 16.23
C PRO A 420 -21.44 6.60 16.11
N VAL A 421 -20.51 7.07 15.27
CA VAL A 421 -20.32 8.50 14.95
C VAL A 421 -21.33 8.93 13.87
N HIS A 422 -22.62 8.85 14.13
CA HIS A 422 -23.67 9.25 13.18
C HIS A 422 -24.16 10.70 13.33
N ARG A 423 -23.52 11.57 14.14
CA ARG A 423 -24.08 12.90 14.46
C ARG A 423 -23.24 14.12 14.08
N LEU A 424 -22.17 14.02 13.30
CA LEU A 424 -21.27 15.18 13.09
C LEU A 424 -21.21 15.71 11.64
N CYS A 425 -22.06 15.26 10.74
CA CYS A 425 -22.12 15.78 9.37
C CYS A 425 -23.46 16.47 9.02
N ALA A 426 -24.26 16.91 10.00
CA ALA A 426 -25.44 17.72 9.76
C ALA A 426 -25.15 19.17 10.22
N ASP A 427 -25.30 20.11 9.25
CA ASP A 427 -25.22 21.57 9.25
C ASP A 427 -23.85 22.19 9.08
#